data_92755893d104d45808a6d0eae606787b
#
_entry.id   92755893d104d45808a6d0eae606787b
#
_cell.length_a   1.000
_cell.length_b   1.000
_cell.length_c   1.000
_cell.angle_alpha   90.00
_cell.angle_beta   90.00
_cell.angle_gamma   90.00
#
_symmetry.space_group_name_H-M   'P 1'
#
loop_
_entity.id
_entity.type
_entity.pdbx_description
1 polymer ?
#
loop_
_entity_poly.entity_id
_entity_poly.type
_entity_poly.pdbx_seq_one_letter_code
_entity_poly.pdbx_strand_id
1 'polypeptide(L)'
;MTPDHPNLRSYFAEPTIDRSTHPIDPWRWIETAPPTSDLGVAESVFTVGNGYLGVRGNPEEGRDYTLNGTYVNGLHETWNIQHAEDAYGLARVGQSIVNAPDAKTIRIYVDDEPFRISRADLSYYERSLDFRDGVLRRSIEWRTPAGKRVLMDFTRLVSLTDRHLGIEEVRIVLPEDSAPVMLSSQIMNRQDGQDEFGSATSASRPASPEDVTQATVNTGSDPRRADHFQSRVFVPVMQVNEGEKIALGYRIKNSGMALVVGADHDFSTSNDFYVSSSAAPDMAKVQYHVDARPGEEIVLTKYFSYHLSLIHI
;
A
#
# COMPACT_ATOMS: atom_id res chain seq x y z
N MET A 1 -21.10 -19.82 46.20
CA MET A 1 -20.09 -20.47 45.33
C MET A 1 -20.51 -20.21 43.91
N THR A 2 -19.92 -19.23 43.29
CA THR A 2 -20.08 -18.97 41.85
C THR A 2 -19.31 -20.06 41.10
N PRO A 3 -19.90 -20.73 40.10
CA PRO A 3 -19.20 -21.75 39.35
C PRO A 3 -18.01 -21.11 38.60
N ASP A 4 -16.84 -21.64 38.87
CA ASP A 4 -15.63 -21.31 38.13
C ASP A 4 -15.84 -21.78 36.70
N HIS A 5 -16.08 -20.84 35.74
CA HIS A 5 -16.15 -21.14 34.33
C HIS A 5 -14.74 -21.12 33.72
N PRO A 6 -14.06 -22.26 33.62
CA PRO A 6 -12.68 -22.34 33.17
C PRO A 6 -12.49 -21.84 31.71
N ASN A 7 -13.57 -21.75 30.95
CA ASN A 7 -13.53 -21.33 29.56
C ASN A 7 -13.54 -19.81 29.31
N LEU A 8 -13.94 -18.99 30.28
CA LEU A 8 -13.95 -17.54 30.12
C LEU A 8 -12.55 -16.93 30.18
N ARG A 9 -11.67 -17.49 31.03
CA ARG A 9 -10.28 -16.99 31.13
C ARG A 9 -9.44 -17.23 29.87
N SER A 10 -9.72 -18.28 29.11
CA SER A 10 -9.02 -18.53 27.84
C SER A 10 -9.44 -17.58 26.72
N TYR A 11 -10.65 -17.04 26.76
CA TYR A 11 -11.13 -16.01 25.85
C TYR A 11 -10.56 -14.62 26.13
N PHE A 12 -10.10 -14.38 27.35
CA PHE A 12 -9.51 -13.14 27.83
C PHE A 12 -8.01 -13.28 28.08
N ALA A 13 -7.37 -14.35 27.58
CA ALA A 13 -5.91 -14.40 27.51
C ALA A 13 -5.45 -13.20 26.68
N GLU A 14 -4.82 -12.23 27.34
CA GLU A 14 -4.28 -11.07 26.65
C GLU A 14 -3.34 -11.57 25.55
N PRO A 15 -3.51 -11.14 24.30
CA PRO A 15 -2.56 -11.47 23.25
C PRO A 15 -1.21 -10.96 23.71
N THR A 16 -0.28 -11.87 23.94
CA THR A 16 1.08 -11.52 24.38
C THR A 16 1.81 -10.91 23.20
N ILE A 17 1.87 -9.56 23.18
CA ILE A 17 2.71 -8.83 22.22
C ILE A 17 4.17 -9.16 22.58
N ASP A 18 4.92 -9.64 21.59
CA ASP A 18 6.36 -9.85 21.75
C ASP A 18 7.07 -8.51 21.95
N ARG A 19 7.47 -8.23 23.18
CA ARG A 19 8.12 -6.99 23.56
C ARG A 19 9.59 -6.91 23.14
N SER A 20 10.19 -8.01 22.71
CA SER A 20 11.54 -7.99 22.10
C SER A 20 11.54 -7.35 20.71
N THR A 21 10.45 -7.50 19.97
CA THR A 21 10.27 -6.90 18.64
C THR A 21 9.37 -5.66 18.65
N HIS A 22 8.57 -5.48 19.71
CA HIS A 22 7.68 -4.33 19.89
C HIS A 22 7.94 -3.67 21.25
N PRO A 23 9.03 -2.90 21.39
CA PRO A 23 9.36 -2.21 22.64
C PRO A 23 8.28 -1.20 23.03
N ILE A 24 8.14 -0.95 24.32
CA ILE A 24 7.16 0.01 24.85
C ILE A 24 7.69 1.43 24.66
N ASP A 25 6.94 2.25 23.93
CA ASP A 25 7.13 3.69 23.83
C ASP A 25 5.76 4.37 24.06
N PRO A 26 5.69 5.47 24.84
CA PRO A 26 4.40 6.10 25.16
C PRO A 26 3.72 6.77 23.95
N TRP A 27 4.47 7.06 22.88
CA TRP A 27 3.99 7.82 21.72
C TRP A 27 4.20 7.14 20.39
N ARG A 28 4.93 6.04 20.37
CA ARG A 28 5.22 5.32 19.13
C ARG A 28 4.84 3.85 19.26
N TRP A 29 4.26 3.33 18.19
CA TRP A 29 4.23 1.90 17.97
C TRP A 29 5.47 1.52 17.17
N ILE A 30 6.33 0.68 17.73
CA ILE A 30 7.64 0.33 17.18
C ILE A 30 7.68 -1.15 16.86
N GLU A 31 8.30 -1.50 15.74
CA GLU A 31 8.62 -2.85 15.28
C GLU A 31 10.10 -2.88 14.88
N THR A 32 10.89 -3.76 15.53
CA THR A 32 12.35 -3.83 15.36
C THR A 32 12.82 -5.04 14.55
N ALA A 33 11.88 -5.81 13.98
CA ALA A 33 12.15 -6.90 13.05
C ALA A 33 11.03 -6.96 11.99
N PRO A 34 11.35 -7.28 10.74
CA PRO A 34 10.32 -7.46 9.71
C PRO A 34 9.32 -8.53 10.13
N PRO A 35 8.01 -8.31 9.93
CA PRO A 35 7.00 -9.30 10.27
C PRO A 35 7.14 -10.54 9.37
N THR A 36 7.23 -11.72 9.99
CA THR A 36 7.31 -13.01 9.30
C THR A 36 5.97 -13.73 9.24
N SER A 37 5.03 -13.37 10.12
CA SER A 37 3.66 -13.86 10.18
C SER A 37 2.71 -12.67 10.33
N ASP A 38 1.42 -12.90 10.07
CA ASP A 38 0.36 -11.89 10.28
C ASP A 38 0.60 -10.53 9.61
N LEU A 39 1.17 -10.56 8.39
CA LEU A 39 1.44 -9.35 7.60
C LEU A 39 0.22 -8.43 7.54
N GLY A 40 -0.98 -9.00 7.44
CA GLY A 40 -2.22 -8.23 7.40
C GLY A 40 -2.47 -7.41 8.66
N VAL A 41 -2.13 -7.94 9.84
CA VAL A 41 -2.23 -7.22 11.11
C VAL A 41 -1.17 -6.12 11.17
N ALA A 42 0.08 -6.44 10.88
CA ALA A 42 1.17 -5.48 10.85
C ALA A 42 0.88 -4.30 9.92
N GLU A 43 0.43 -4.56 8.69
CA GLU A 43 0.03 -3.52 7.74
C GLU A 43 -1.12 -2.65 8.25
N SER A 44 -2.07 -3.22 9.00
CA SER A 44 -3.21 -2.49 9.54
C SER A 44 -2.81 -1.58 10.70
N VAL A 45 -1.94 -2.04 11.59
CA VAL A 45 -1.49 -1.28 12.76
C VAL A 45 -0.70 -0.03 12.34
N PHE A 46 0.07 -0.10 11.27
CA PHE A 46 0.85 1.01 10.73
C PHE A 46 0.10 1.87 9.71
N THR A 47 -1.23 1.85 9.72
CA THR A 47 -2.06 2.70 8.85
C THR A 47 -1.98 4.16 9.26
N VAL A 48 -1.83 5.05 8.27
CA VAL A 48 -1.96 6.51 8.43
C VAL A 48 -3.18 7.03 7.67
N GLY A 49 -3.85 8.06 8.21
CA GLY A 49 -5.04 8.59 7.56
C GLY A 49 -5.58 9.85 8.24
N ASN A 50 -6.48 10.55 7.55
CA ASN A 50 -7.04 11.83 7.97
C ASN A 50 -8.59 11.87 7.93
N GLY A 51 -9.24 10.70 7.81
CA GLY A 51 -10.69 10.60 7.69
C GLY A 51 -11.23 10.71 6.26
N TYR A 52 -10.46 11.26 5.31
CA TYR A 52 -10.76 11.22 3.87
C TYR A 52 -9.92 10.18 3.15
N LEU A 53 -8.61 10.22 3.34
CA LEU A 53 -7.65 9.29 2.78
C LEU A 53 -7.09 8.41 3.90
N GLY A 54 -7.12 7.11 3.71
CA GLY A 54 -6.50 6.11 4.57
C GLY A 54 -5.51 5.27 3.78
N VAL A 55 -4.29 5.18 4.27
CA VAL A 55 -3.19 4.47 3.61
C VAL A 55 -2.63 3.43 4.56
N ARG A 56 -2.74 2.17 4.17
CA ARG A 56 -2.28 1.03 4.95
C ARG A 56 -0.75 1.00 5.03
N GLY A 57 -0.21 0.48 6.11
CA GLY A 57 1.23 0.38 6.35
C GLY A 57 1.94 -0.70 5.54
N ASN A 58 1.66 -0.77 4.24
CA ASN A 58 2.41 -1.65 3.34
C ASN A 58 3.83 -1.15 3.15
N PRO A 59 4.79 -2.05 2.84
CA PRO A 59 6.12 -1.64 2.43
C PRO A 59 6.11 -0.76 1.18
N GLU A 60 6.95 0.26 1.16
CA GLU A 60 7.03 1.28 0.10
C GLU A 60 7.42 0.67 -1.25
N GLU A 61 8.27 -0.35 -1.25
CA GLU A 61 8.65 -1.09 -2.45
C GLU A 61 7.49 -1.82 -3.13
N GLY A 62 6.31 -1.86 -2.49
CA GLY A 62 5.08 -2.37 -3.05
C GLY A 62 5.10 -3.86 -3.38
N ARG A 63 5.85 -4.64 -2.60
CA ARG A 63 5.98 -6.09 -2.69
C ARG A 63 5.78 -6.72 -1.32
N ASP A 64 5.48 -8.02 -1.29
CA ASP A 64 5.39 -8.79 -0.05
C ASP A 64 4.36 -8.22 0.94
N TYR A 65 3.15 -7.91 0.45
CA TYR A 65 2.03 -7.40 1.25
C TYR A 65 0.77 -8.26 1.04
N THR A 66 -0.20 -8.15 1.95
CA THR A 66 -1.46 -8.90 1.88
C THR A 66 -2.51 -8.18 1.05
N LEU A 67 -2.65 -6.86 1.21
CA LEU A 67 -3.64 -6.04 0.53
C LEU A 67 -3.08 -4.64 0.30
N ASN A 68 -3.26 -4.10 -0.90
CA ASN A 68 -2.82 -2.76 -1.27
C ASN A 68 -3.26 -1.67 -0.26
N GLY A 69 -4.51 -1.64 0.15
CA GLY A 69 -4.99 -0.84 1.28
C GLY A 69 -4.85 0.66 1.13
N THR A 70 -5.31 1.23 0.03
CA THR A 70 -5.56 2.66 -0.11
C THR A 70 -7.06 2.90 -0.22
N TYR A 71 -7.62 3.67 0.71
CA TYR A 71 -9.06 3.91 0.81
C TYR A 71 -9.37 5.39 0.80
N VAL A 72 -10.33 5.78 -0.03
CA VAL A 72 -10.86 7.14 -0.11
C VAL A 72 -12.29 7.12 0.42
N ASN A 73 -12.56 7.94 1.43
CA ASN A 73 -13.88 8.00 2.05
C ASN A 73 -14.95 8.43 1.03
N GLY A 74 -16.02 7.63 0.93
CA GLY A 74 -17.07 7.79 -0.04
C GLY A 74 -16.87 7.04 -1.36
N LEU A 75 -15.65 6.60 -1.68
CA LEU A 75 -15.39 5.79 -2.86
C LEU A 75 -15.98 4.39 -2.70
N HIS A 76 -16.95 4.05 -3.54
CA HIS A 76 -17.61 2.75 -3.46
C HIS A 76 -18.03 2.24 -4.84
N GLU A 77 -18.18 0.94 -4.93
CA GLU A 77 -18.86 0.26 -6.03
C GLU A 77 -20.21 -0.25 -5.56
N THR A 78 -21.11 -0.45 -6.50
CA THR A 78 -22.48 -0.93 -6.26
C THR A 78 -22.73 -2.22 -7.02
N TRP A 79 -23.66 -3.05 -6.50
CA TRP A 79 -24.15 -4.24 -7.20
C TRP A 79 -25.62 -4.44 -6.91
N ASN A 80 -26.33 -5.10 -7.85
CA ASN A 80 -27.72 -5.47 -7.66
C ASN A 80 -27.81 -6.71 -6.75
N ILE A 81 -28.62 -6.62 -5.71
CA ILE A 81 -28.94 -7.74 -4.84
C ILE A 81 -30.13 -8.49 -5.44
N GLN A 82 -29.94 -9.78 -5.72
CA GLN A 82 -31.01 -10.67 -6.16
C GLN A 82 -31.52 -11.49 -4.99
N HIS A 83 -32.79 -11.29 -4.64
CA HIS A 83 -33.48 -12.10 -3.62
C HIS A 83 -34.25 -13.23 -4.30
N ALA A 84 -34.43 -14.35 -3.58
CA ALA A 84 -35.22 -15.46 -4.07
C ALA A 84 -36.71 -15.08 -4.26
N GLU A 85 -37.21 -14.15 -3.44
CA GLU A 85 -38.56 -13.59 -3.52
C GLU A 85 -38.48 -12.06 -3.46
N ASP A 86 -39.33 -11.39 -4.21
CA ASP A 86 -39.44 -9.93 -4.17
C ASP A 86 -40.41 -9.51 -3.04
N ALA A 87 -39.93 -8.73 -2.09
CA ALA A 87 -40.72 -8.24 -0.98
C ALA A 87 -40.42 -6.75 -0.69
N TYR A 88 -41.46 -6.07 -0.20
CA TYR A 88 -41.31 -4.66 0.23
C TYR A 88 -40.33 -4.55 1.38
N GLY A 89 -39.39 -3.60 1.27
CA GLY A 89 -38.37 -3.34 2.30
C GLY A 89 -37.07 -4.14 2.14
N LEU A 90 -36.97 -5.04 1.16
CA LEU A 90 -35.70 -5.68 0.84
C LEU A 90 -34.77 -4.73 0.08
N ALA A 91 -33.49 -4.70 0.47
CA ALA A 91 -32.48 -3.90 -0.21
C ALA A 91 -32.24 -4.47 -1.62
N ARG A 92 -32.31 -3.61 -2.65
CA ARG A 92 -32.09 -3.99 -4.04
C ARG A 92 -30.68 -3.69 -4.55
N VAL A 93 -29.97 -2.80 -3.86
CA VAL A 93 -28.61 -2.40 -4.21
C VAL A 93 -27.73 -2.49 -2.98
N GLY A 94 -26.59 -3.14 -3.14
CA GLY A 94 -25.51 -3.16 -2.16
C GLY A 94 -24.42 -2.15 -2.53
N GLN A 95 -23.66 -1.72 -1.53
CA GLN A 95 -22.50 -0.84 -1.69
C GLN A 95 -21.32 -1.44 -0.92
N SER A 96 -20.12 -1.33 -1.50
CA SER A 96 -18.88 -1.70 -0.83
C SER A 96 -17.81 -0.66 -1.11
N ILE A 97 -17.05 -0.30 -0.09
CA ILE A 97 -15.82 0.47 -0.27
C ILE A 97 -14.87 -0.34 -1.16
N VAL A 98 -14.19 0.35 -2.08
CA VAL A 98 -13.22 -0.28 -2.97
C VAL A 98 -11.82 0.24 -2.68
N ASN A 99 -10.85 -0.64 -2.88
CA ASN A 99 -9.44 -0.30 -2.75
C ASN A 99 -9.03 0.58 -3.95
N ALA A 100 -8.61 1.81 -3.68
CA ALA A 100 -8.19 2.73 -4.73
C ALA A 100 -6.86 2.28 -5.38
N PRO A 101 -6.55 2.76 -6.61
CA PRO A 101 -5.24 2.55 -7.21
C PRO A 101 -4.12 2.99 -6.27
N ASP A 102 -3.02 2.24 -6.27
CA ASP A 102 -1.89 2.45 -5.38
C ASP A 102 -0.98 3.57 -5.89
N ALA A 103 -0.85 4.65 -5.13
CA ALA A 103 0.10 5.72 -5.41
C ALA A 103 1.28 5.78 -4.42
N LYS A 104 1.34 4.86 -3.44
CA LYS A 104 2.42 4.85 -2.44
C LYS A 104 3.66 4.03 -2.85
N THR A 105 3.63 3.31 -3.96
CA THR A 105 4.74 2.44 -4.35
C THR A 105 5.93 3.26 -4.88
N ILE A 106 7.12 3.02 -4.31
CA ILE A 106 8.42 3.44 -4.81
C ILE A 106 9.35 2.23 -4.80
N ARG A 107 9.60 1.64 -5.97
CA ARG A 107 10.50 0.48 -6.11
C ARG A 107 11.95 0.94 -6.17
N ILE A 108 12.81 0.18 -5.51
CA ILE A 108 14.24 0.48 -5.38
C ILE A 108 15.05 -0.68 -5.95
N TYR A 109 16.02 -0.34 -6.75
CA TYR A 109 16.98 -1.27 -7.35
C TYR A 109 18.39 -0.74 -7.13
N VAL A 110 19.32 -1.62 -6.75
CA VAL A 110 20.75 -1.33 -6.63
C VAL A 110 21.52 -2.40 -7.40
N ASP A 111 22.36 -2.03 -8.36
CA ASP A 111 23.01 -2.95 -9.31
C ASP A 111 21.99 -3.89 -10.01
N ASP A 112 20.86 -3.37 -10.45
CA ASP A 112 19.71 -4.13 -11.03
C ASP A 112 19.03 -5.13 -10.06
N GLU A 113 19.48 -5.24 -8.81
CA GLU A 113 18.87 -6.08 -7.79
C GLU A 113 17.69 -5.34 -7.12
N PRO A 114 16.46 -5.88 -7.19
CA PRO A 114 15.31 -5.27 -6.55
C PRO A 114 15.37 -5.45 -5.03
N PHE A 115 15.23 -4.35 -4.30
CA PHE A 115 15.00 -4.44 -2.87
C PHE A 115 13.65 -5.11 -2.59
N ARG A 116 13.65 -6.16 -1.76
CA ARG A 116 12.47 -6.87 -1.26
C ARG A 116 12.69 -7.23 0.19
N ILE A 117 11.84 -6.72 1.09
CA ILE A 117 11.97 -6.96 2.53
C ILE A 117 12.01 -8.45 2.89
N SER A 118 11.22 -9.29 2.21
CA SER A 118 11.13 -10.73 2.48
C SER A 118 12.38 -11.53 2.10
N ARG A 119 13.30 -10.94 1.34
CA ARG A 119 14.51 -11.60 0.82
C ARG A 119 15.79 -10.86 1.13
N ALA A 120 15.68 -9.66 1.69
CA ALA A 120 16.82 -8.80 1.97
C ALA A 120 17.63 -9.33 3.15
N ASP A 121 18.96 -9.31 3.02
CA ASP A 121 19.88 -9.47 4.14
C ASP A 121 19.94 -8.15 4.91
N LEU A 122 19.26 -8.09 6.05
CA LEU A 122 19.10 -6.89 6.86
C LEU A 122 20.00 -6.96 8.09
N SER A 123 20.90 -6.00 8.22
CA SER A 123 21.68 -5.78 9.44
C SER A 123 20.97 -4.85 10.44
N TYR A 124 20.02 -4.04 9.96
CA TYR A 124 19.17 -3.18 10.78
C TYR A 124 17.78 -3.05 10.18
N TYR A 125 16.77 -3.04 11.06
CA TYR A 125 15.38 -2.75 10.72
C TYR A 125 14.68 -2.11 11.92
N GLU A 126 14.03 -0.98 11.70
CA GLU A 126 13.06 -0.39 12.60
C GLU A 126 11.92 0.22 11.78
N ARG A 127 10.69 -0.04 12.21
CA ARG A 127 9.49 0.66 11.71
C ARG A 127 8.75 1.25 12.90
N SER A 128 8.32 2.50 12.79
CA SER A 128 7.61 3.17 13.87
C SER A 128 6.51 4.07 13.35
N LEU A 129 5.36 4.06 14.05
CA LEU A 129 4.26 5.00 13.86
C LEU A 129 4.25 5.96 15.04
N ASP A 130 4.53 7.22 14.79
CA ASP A 130 4.50 8.29 15.78
C ASP A 130 3.09 8.87 15.88
N PHE A 131 2.46 8.76 17.06
CA PHE A 131 1.08 9.21 17.31
C PHE A 131 0.97 10.72 17.55
N ARG A 132 2.07 11.43 17.80
CA ARG A 132 2.07 12.88 17.98
C ARG A 132 2.03 13.59 16.63
N ASP A 133 2.88 13.10 15.71
CA ASP A 133 3.07 13.71 14.41
C ASP A 133 2.23 13.04 13.30
N GLY A 134 1.67 11.85 13.57
CA GLY A 134 0.94 11.06 12.60
C GLY A 134 1.82 10.54 11.46
N VAL A 135 3.10 10.26 11.76
CA VAL A 135 4.11 9.91 10.76
C VAL A 135 4.54 8.46 10.92
N LEU A 136 4.51 7.72 9.84
CA LEU A 136 5.11 6.39 9.72
C LEU A 136 6.55 6.55 9.23
N ARG A 137 7.50 5.93 9.94
CA ARG A 137 8.93 5.87 9.57
C ARG A 137 9.40 4.43 9.49
N ARG A 138 10.34 4.17 8.59
CA ARG A 138 11.00 2.87 8.47
C ARG A 138 12.47 3.11 8.11
N SER A 139 13.38 2.59 8.93
CA SER A 139 14.82 2.66 8.71
C SER A 139 15.39 1.27 8.50
N ILE A 140 16.22 1.12 7.49
CA ILE A 140 16.75 -0.18 7.05
C ILE A 140 18.23 -0.05 6.71
N GLU A 141 19.00 -1.05 7.13
CA GLU A 141 20.32 -1.31 6.58
C GLU A 141 20.29 -2.65 5.85
N TRP A 142 20.45 -2.59 4.54
CA TRP A 142 20.44 -3.73 3.63
C TRP A 142 21.84 -4.01 3.08
N ARG A 143 22.21 -5.29 3.08
CA ARG A 143 23.37 -5.78 2.35
C ARG A 143 22.91 -6.42 1.06
N THR A 144 23.33 -5.86 -0.08
CA THR A 144 22.96 -6.40 -1.40
C THR A 144 23.61 -7.77 -1.62
N PRO A 145 23.11 -8.59 -2.58
CA PRO A 145 23.78 -9.84 -2.96
C PRO A 145 25.24 -9.67 -3.39
N ALA A 146 25.58 -8.50 -3.95
CA ALA A 146 26.96 -8.12 -4.29
C ALA A 146 27.81 -7.69 -3.07
N GLY A 147 27.23 -7.69 -1.85
CA GLY A 147 27.90 -7.34 -0.62
C GLY A 147 27.91 -5.85 -0.28
N LYS A 148 27.33 -5.00 -1.11
CA LYS A 148 27.26 -3.55 -0.87
C LYS A 148 26.29 -3.22 0.26
N ARG A 149 26.67 -2.24 1.07
CA ARG A 149 25.86 -1.73 2.18
C ARG A 149 25.00 -0.56 1.73
N VAL A 150 23.68 -0.64 1.97
CA VAL A 150 22.71 0.37 1.59
C VAL A 150 21.90 0.78 2.82
N LEU A 151 21.90 2.07 3.13
CA LEU A 151 21.09 2.67 4.17
C LEU A 151 19.85 3.29 3.52
N MET A 152 18.68 3.01 4.07
CA MET A 152 17.42 3.52 3.54
C MET A 152 16.51 4.00 4.68
N ASP A 153 16.02 5.23 4.56
CA ASP A 153 14.99 5.78 5.43
C ASP A 153 13.74 6.11 4.62
N PHE A 154 12.59 5.70 5.14
CA PHE A 154 11.28 5.96 4.56
C PHE A 154 10.44 6.76 5.54
N THR A 155 9.75 7.76 5.05
CA THR A 155 8.80 8.56 5.83
C THR A 155 7.50 8.67 5.07
N ARG A 156 6.37 8.35 5.71
CA ARG A 156 5.04 8.48 5.11
C ARG A 156 4.09 9.20 6.06
N LEU A 157 3.31 10.11 5.50
CA LEU A 157 2.23 10.79 6.21
C LEU A 157 1.05 11.06 5.28
N VAL A 158 -0.13 11.27 5.89
CA VAL A 158 -1.32 11.80 5.23
C VAL A 158 -1.65 13.14 5.89
N SER A 159 -1.76 14.20 5.08
CA SER A 159 -1.93 15.56 5.58
C SER A 159 -3.26 15.71 6.33
N LEU A 160 -3.24 16.34 7.49
CA LEU A 160 -4.44 16.69 8.27
C LEU A 160 -5.04 18.04 7.81
N THR A 161 -4.26 18.89 7.15
CA THR A 161 -4.70 20.20 6.65
C THR A 161 -5.20 20.14 5.21
N ASP A 162 -4.57 19.33 4.37
CA ASP A 162 -5.03 19.03 3.01
C ASP A 162 -5.48 17.58 2.92
N ARG A 163 -6.78 17.37 2.99
CA ARG A 163 -7.37 16.02 3.08
C ARG A 163 -7.04 15.10 1.89
N HIS A 164 -6.69 15.68 0.73
CA HIS A 164 -6.41 14.93 -0.48
C HIS A 164 -4.96 14.46 -0.60
N LEU A 165 -4.07 15.02 0.21
CA LEU A 165 -2.63 14.90 0.07
C LEU A 165 -2.04 13.83 1.00
N GLY A 166 -1.24 12.94 0.44
CA GLY A 166 -0.26 12.11 1.14
C GLY A 166 1.14 12.41 0.65
N ILE A 167 2.11 12.21 1.52
CA ILE A 167 3.54 12.45 1.24
C ILE A 167 4.31 11.19 1.59
N GLU A 168 5.26 10.86 0.75
CA GLU A 168 6.20 9.77 0.96
C GLU A 168 7.61 10.22 0.58
N GLU A 169 8.56 10.10 1.50
CA GLU A 169 9.95 10.42 1.27
C GLU A 169 10.81 9.16 1.42
N VAL A 170 11.74 9.00 0.52
CA VAL A 170 12.75 7.93 0.55
C VAL A 170 14.13 8.58 0.49
N ARG A 171 14.99 8.23 1.44
CA ARG A 171 16.40 8.60 1.49
C ARG A 171 17.26 7.37 1.34
N ILE A 172 18.28 7.43 0.48
CA ILE A 172 19.18 6.31 0.23
C ILE A 172 20.62 6.83 0.28
N VAL A 173 21.48 6.07 0.96
CA VAL A 173 22.92 6.29 0.99
C VAL A 173 23.65 4.96 0.84
N LEU A 174 24.66 4.93 0.00
CA LEU A 174 25.67 3.88 -0.05
C LEU A 174 26.92 4.40 0.66
N PRO A 175 27.22 4.00 1.91
CA PRO A 175 28.28 4.66 2.69
C PRO A 175 29.68 4.49 2.11
N GLU A 176 29.97 3.33 1.51
CA GLU A 176 31.33 2.90 1.16
C GLU A 176 31.47 2.56 -0.33
N ASP A 177 30.36 2.28 -1.01
CA ASP A 177 30.34 1.76 -2.37
C ASP A 177 29.72 2.73 -3.37
N SER A 178 30.02 2.54 -4.64
CA SER A 178 29.27 3.15 -5.76
C SER A 178 28.43 2.07 -6.45
N ALA A 179 27.24 2.47 -6.91
CA ALA A 179 26.37 1.58 -7.69
C ALA A 179 25.38 2.39 -8.52
N PRO A 180 24.89 1.85 -9.64
CA PRO A 180 23.67 2.34 -10.24
C PRO A 180 22.49 2.08 -9.30
N VAL A 181 21.73 3.13 -8.98
CA VAL A 181 20.51 3.08 -8.18
C VAL A 181 19.34 3.53 -9.02
N MET A 182 18.27 2.76 -9.05
CA MET A 182 17.02 3.17 -9.70
C MET A 182 15.88 3.24 -8.67
N LEU A 183 15.22 4.41 -8.61
CA LEU A 183 13.96 4.57 -7.90
C LEU A 183 12.83 4.67 -8.91
N SER A 184 11.82 3.81 -8.78
CA SER A 184 10.64 3.82 -9.65
C SER A 184 9.40 4.15 -8.84
N SER A 185 9.01 5.43 -8.86
CA SER A 185 7.76 5.90 -8.27
C SER A 185 6.59 5.56 -9.18
N GLN A 186 5.54 4.93 -8.63
CA GLN A 186 4.46 4.37 -9.43
C GLN A 186 3.09 4.78 -8.92
N ILE A 187 2.14 4.96 -9.83
CA ILE A 187 0.69 4.86 -9.57
C ILE A 187 0.22 3.59 -10.29
N MET A 188 -0.42 2.68 -9.57
CA MET A 188 -0.77 1.38 -10.11
C MET A 188 -2.18 0.95 -9.72
N ASN A 189 -2.98 0.63 -10.73
CA ASN A 189 -4.28 -0.02 -10.53
C ASN A 189 -4.12 -1.54 -10.62
N ARG A 190 -4.25 -2.22 -9.49
CA ARG A 190 -3.94 -3.66 -9.36
C ARG A 190 -5.18 -4.57 -9.36
N GLN A 191 -6.24 -4.17 -10.02
CA GLN A 191 -7.48 -4.97 -10.00
C GLN A 191 -7.35 -6.35 -10.62
N ASP A 192 -6.51 -6.48 -11.65
CA ASP A 192 -6.24 -7.75 -12.33
C ASP A 192 -5.14 -8.58 -11.66
N GLY A 193 -4.56 -8.06 -10.59
CA GLY A 193 -3.57 -8.74 -9.81
C GLY A 193 -2.20 -8.89 -10.44
N GLN A 194 -1.97 -8.23 -11.54
CA GLN A 194 -0.68 -8.24 -12.21
C GLN A 194 0.16 -7.04 -11.78
N ASP A 195 1.44 -7.27 -11.62
CA ASP A 195 2.43 -6.23 -11.42
C ASP A 195 3.14 -5.91 -12.75
N GLU A 196 4.10 -4.98 -12.70
CA GLU A 196 4.91 -4.55 -13.85
C GLU A 196 5.56 -5.73 -14.63
N PHE A 197 5.79 -6.86 -13.96
CA PHE A 197 6.42 -8.04 -14.54
C PHE A 197 5.42 -9.16 -14.87
N GLY A 198 4.12 -8.88 -14.83
CA GLY A 198 3.08 -9.86 -15.06
C GLY A 198 2.92 -10.91 -13.97
N SER A 199 3.62 -10.75 -12.84
CA SER A 199 3.48 -11.65 -11.69
C SER A 199 2.21 -11.32 -10.92
N ALA A 200 1.44 -12.34 -10.56
CA ALA A 200 0.31 -12.19 -9.67
C ALA A 200 0.79 -11.62 -8.31
N THR A 201 0.14 -10.56 -7.83
CA THR A 201 0.37 -10.07 -6.48
C THR A 201 -0.37 -10.94 -5.48
N SER A 202 0.10 -11.01 -4.24
CA SER A 202 -0.55 -11.80 -3.19
C SER A 202 -2.02 -11.38 -2.94
N ALA A 203 -2.35 -10.11 -3.23
CA ALA A 203 -3.71 -9.57 -3.10
C ALA A 203 -4.71 -10.10 -4.13
N SER A 204 -4.23 -10.70 -5.20
CA SER A 204 -5.04 -11.23 -6.30
C SER A 204 -4.69 -12.68 -6.63
N ARG A 205 -3.90 -13.32 -5.79
CA ARG A 205 -3.78 -14.77 -5.87
C ARG A 205 -5.18 -15.34 -5.73
N PRO A 206 -5.69 -16.09 -6.72
CA PRO A 206 -6.92 -16.82 -6.52
C PRO A 206 -6.72 -17.64 -5.24
N ALA A 207 -7.70 -17.55 -4.34
CA ALA A 207 -7.72 -18.37 -3.15
C ALA A 207 -7.36 -19.80 -3.54
N SER A 208 -6.55 -20.48 -2.72
CA SER A 208 -6.25 -21.90 -2.97
C SER A 208 -7.58 -22.65 -3.11
N PRO A 209 -7.64 -23.80 -3.78
CA PRO A 209 -8.88 -24.59 -3.82
C PRO A 209 -9.48 -24.82 -2.43
N GLU A 210 -8.66 -24.84 -1.39
CA GLU A 210 -9.07 -24.93 0.02
C GLU A 210 -9.66 -23.62 0.54
N ASP A 211 -9.09 -22.47 0.17
CA ASP A 211 -9.62 -21.15 0.51
C ASP A 211 -10.92 -20.86 -0.23
N VAL A 212 -11.05 -21.31 -1.49
CA VAL A 212 -12.30 -21.26 -2.27
C VAL A 212 -13.35 -22.14 -1.61
N THR A 213 -12.97 -23.30 -1.09
CA THR A 213 -13.91 -24.21 -0.41
C THR A 213 -14.37 -23.62 0.93
N GLN A 214 -13.49 -22.97 1.69
CA GLN A 214 -13.86 -22.26 2.91
C GLN A 214 -14.66 -20.97 2.63
N ALA A 215 -14.31 -20.22 1.60
CA ALA A 215 -15.06 -19.04 1.17
C ALA A 215 -16.46 -19.44 0.68
N THR A 216 -16.59 -20.51 -0.09
CA THR A 216 -17.90 -21.02 -0.56
C THR A 216 -18.75 -21.62 0.57
N VAL A 217 -18.14 -22.19 1.61
CA VAL A 217 -18.89 -22.68 2.78
C VAL A 217 -19.37 -21.52 3.64
N ASN A 218 -18.65 -20.38 3.71
CA ASN A 218 -19.06 -19.19 4.47
C ASN A 218 -19.92 -18.19 3.68
N THR A 219 -20.01 -18.30 2.36
CA THR A 219 -20.88 -17.48 1.50
C THR A 219 -22.29 -18.04 1.37
N GLY A 220 -22.69 -18.96 2.26
CA GLY A 220 -24.04 -19.51 2.28
C GLY A 220 -25.08 -18.40 2.21
N SER A 221 -25.71 -18.27 1.07
CA SER A 221 -27.04 -17.72 0.80
C SER A 221 -27.40 -16.29 1.26
N ASP A 222 -26.48 -15.44 1.75
CA ASP A 222 -26.83 -14.04 2.02
C ASP A 222 -26.64 -13.19 0.75
N PRO A 223 -27.73 -12.84 0.02
CA PRO A 223 -27.65 -12.06 -1.23
C PRO A 223 -27.13 -10.63 -1.03
N ARG A 224 -26.97 -10.18 0.24
CA ARG A 224 -26.44 -8.85 0.58
C ARG A 224 -24.92 -8.81 0.64
N ARG A 225 -24.25 -9.97 0.65
CA ARG A 225 -22.79 -10.00 0.59
C ARG A 225 -22.34 -9.76 -0.84
N ALA A 226 -21.38 -8.83 -1.00
CA ALA A 226 -20.66 -8.70 -2.25
C ALA A 226 -19.83 -9.97 -2.44
N ASP A 227 -20.26 -10.84 -3.36
CA ASP A 227 -19.32 -11.75 -3.98
C ASP A 227 -18.25 -10.91 -4.67
N HIS A 228 -17.00 -11.37 -4.66
CA HIS A 228 -15.89 -10.64 -5.28
C HIS A 228 -16.32 -10.06 -6.63
N PHE A 229 -16.06 -8.76 -6.83
CA PHE A 229 -16.37 -8.12 -8.11
C PHE A 229 -15.66 -8.89 -9.23
N GLN A 230 -16.39 -9.70 -9.97
CA GLN A 230 -15.87 -10.52 -11.06
C GLN A 230 -15.43 -9.68 -12.27
N SER A 231 -15.73 -8.40 -12.26
CA SER A 231 -15.43 -7.49 -13.35
C SER A 231 -14.62 -6.30 -12.84
N ARG A 232 -13.81 -5.74 -13.73
CA ARG A 232 -13.05 -4.54 -13.50
C ARG A 232 -13.92 -3.41 -12.94
N VAL A 233 -13.56 -2.85 -11.79
CA VAL A 233 -14.26 -1.76 -11.10
C VAL A 233 -13.86 -0.41 -11.69
N PHE A 234 -12.55 -0.16 -11.84
CA PHE A 234 -11.99 1.09 -12.34
C PHE A 234 -11.79 1.06 -13.86
N VAL A 235 -12.60 1.78 -14.59
CA VAL A 235 -12.51 1.93 -16.04
C VAL A 235 -11.64 3.15 -16.34
N PRO A 236 -10.48 3.01 -17.01
CA PRO A 236 -9.59 4.12 -17.31
C PRO A 236 -10.26 5.15 -18.22
N VAL A 237 -10.11 6.43 -17.90
CA VAL A 237 -10.64 7.54 -18.70
C VAL A 237 -9.61 8.64 -18.98
N MET A 238 -8.51 8.70 -18.20
CA MET A 238 -7.49 9.73 -18.35
C MET A 238 -6.12 9.19 -17.96
N GLN A 239 -5.10 9.63 -18.66
CA GLN A 239 -3.69 9.43 -18.34
C GLN A 239 -2.95 10.74 -18.57
N VAL A 240 -2.14 11.16 -17.60
CA VAL A 240 -1.30 12.35 -17.69
C VAL A 240 0.16 11.93 -17.43
N ASN A 241 1.05 12.41 -18.28
CA ASN A 241 2.49 12.29 -18.12
C ASN A 241 3.13 13.61 -18.55
N GLU A 242 3.53 14.41 -17.59
CA GLU A 242 4.17 15.72 -17.78
C GLU A 242 5.51 15.74 -17.02
N GLY A 243 6.46 14.92 -17.49
CA GLY A 243 7.75 14.76 -16.83
C GLY A 243 7.59 14.05 -15.47
N GLU A 244 7.82 14.75 -14.38
CA GLU A 244 7.72 14.21 -13.01
C GLU A 244 6.30 14.22 -12.46
N LYS A 245 5.33 14.83 -13.17
CA LYS A 245 3.91 14.83 -12.82
C LYS A 245 3.18 13.76 -13.60
N ILE A 246 2.55 12.85 -12.87
CA ILE A 246 1.78 11.75 -13.44
C ILE A 246 0.39 11.68 -12.82
N ALA A 247 -0.63 11.32 -13.61
CA ALA A 247 -1.95 11.07 -13.07
C ALA A 247 -2.71 10.01 -13.88
N LEU A 248 -3.58 9.28 -13.18
CA LEU A 248 -4.52 8.32 -13.76
C LEU A 248 -5.94 8.66 -13.31
N GLY A 249 -6.86 8.73 -14.27
CA GLY A 249 -8.27 8.97 -14.02
C GLY A 249 -9.11 7.76 -14.36
N TYR A 250 -10.10 7.49 -13.51
CA TYR A 250 -10.98 6.35 -13.61
C TYR A 250 -12.44 6.73 -13.42
N ARG A 251 -13.30 5.97 -14.07
CA ARG A 251 -14.73 5.93 -13.77
C ARG A 251 -15.04 4.61 -13.08
N ILE A 252 -15.76 4.66 -11.97
CA ILE A 252 -16.24 3.47 -11.28
C ILE A 252 -17.42 2.90 -12.07
N LYS A 253 -17.38 1.61 -12.33
CA LYS A 253 -18.22 0.97 -13.35
C LYS A 253 -19.73 1.12 -13.09
N ASN A 254 -20.20 0.76 -11.91
CA ASN A 254 -21.63 0.75 -11.60
C ASN A 254 -22.06 1.99 -10.80
N SER A 255 -21.28 2.45 -9.84
CA SER A 255 -21.60 3.67 -9.07
C SER A 255 -21.48 4.94 -9.93
N GLY A 256 -20.74 4.90 -11.04
CA GLY A 256 -20.54 6.02 -11.95
C GLY A 256 -19.65 7.14 -11.39
N MET A 257 -19.08 6.98 -10.20
CA MET A 257 -18.17 7.94 -9.60
C MET A 257 -16.91 8.11 -10.44
N ALA A 258 -16.27 9.28 -10.35
CA ALA A 258 -14.98 9.52 -10.96
C ALA A 258 -13.89 9.66 -9.90
N LEU A 259 -12.75 9.02 -10.13
CA LEU A 259 -11.56 9.10 -9.28
C LEU A 259 -10.38 9.54 -10.12
N VAL A 260 -9.63 10.53 -9.63
CA VAL A 260 -8.32 10.89 -10.16
C VAL A 260 -7.27 10.66 -9.07
N VAL A 261 -6.21 9.97 -9.45
CA VAL A 261 -5.03 9.75 -8.62
C VAL A 261 -3.84 10.40 -9.30
N GLY A 262 -3.16 11.31 -8.61
CA GLY A 262 -2.01 12.03 -9.13
C GLY A 262 -0.80 11.89 -8.22
N ALA A 263 0.38 12.07 -8.79
CA ALA A 263 1.64 12.23 -8.05
C ALA A 263 2.53 13.28 -8.71
N ASP A 264 3.19 14.06 -7.86
CA ASP A 264 4.27 14.98 -8.20
C ASP A 264 5.49 14.65 -7.36
N HIS A 265 6.68 15.05 -7.80
CA HIS A 265 7.91 14.63 -7.19
C HIS A 265 8.87 15.79 -6.98
N ASP A 266 9.63 15.72 -5.90
CA ASP A 266 10.82 16.52 -5.65
C ASP A 266 12.00 15.58 -5.47
N PHE A 267 13.05 15.76 -6.27
CA PHE A 267 14.22 14.89 -6.28
C PHE A 267 15.50 15.69 -6.04
N SER A 268 16.32 15.23 -5.10
CA SER A 268 17.55 15.89 -4.72
C SER A 268 18.69 14.90 -4.55
N THR A 269 19.81 15.16 -5.22
CA THR A 269 21.07 14.44 -5.05
C THR A 269 22.23 15.25 -5.63
N SER A 270 23.46 15.01 -5.14
CA SER A 270 24.69 15.50 -5.76
C SER A 270 25.26 14.54 -6.83
N ASN A 271 24.67 13.37 -6.97
CA ASN A 271 25.06 12.36 -7.96
C ASN A 271 24.59 12.74 -9.36
N ASP A 272 25.22 12.19 -10.38
CA ASP A 272 24.72 12.26 -11.74
C ASP A 272 23.48 11.39 -11.88
N PHE A 273 22.44 11.92 -12.55
CA PHE A 273 21.19 11.20 -12.73
C PHE A 273 20.45 11.60 -14.00
N TYR A 274 19.51 10.75 -14.41
CA TYR A 274 18.52 11.10 -15.43
C TYR A 274 17.13 10.57 -15.01
N VAL A 275 16.09 11.20 -15.58
CA VAL A 275 14.69 10.88 -15.28
C VAL A 275 14.00 10.38 -16.53
N SER A 276 13.17 9.36 -16.38
CA SER A 276 12.25 8.88 -17.42
C SER A 276 10.86 8.69 -16.82
N SER A 277 9.82 8.90 -17.64
CA SER A 277 8.44 8.73 -17.21
C SER A 277 7.57 8.10 -18.26
N SER A 278 6.51 7.44 -17.84
CA SER A 278 5.52 6.85 -18.74
C SER A 278 4.15 6.75 -18.06
N ALA A 279 3.09 6.77 -18.85
CA ALA A 279 1.73 6.52 -18.39
C ALA A 279 0.99 5.58 -19.34
N ALA A 280 0.31 4.60 -18.76
CA ALA A 280 -0.58 3.65 -19.40
C ALA A 280 -1.89 3.56 -18.61
N PRO A 281 -2.96 2.93 -19.12
CA PRO A 281 -4.27 2.93 -18.46
C PRO A 281 -4.29 2.52 -17.00
N ASP A 282 -3.41 1.62 -16.57
CA ASP A 282 -3.37 1.07 -15.21
C ASP A 282 -2.07 1.32 -14.47
N MET A 283 -1.11 1.96 -15.12
CA MET A 283 0.18 2.25 -14.52
C MET A 283 0.78 3.53 -15.07
N ALA A 284 1.11 4.45 -14.16
CA ALA A 284 1.99 5.58 -14.47
C ALA A 284 3.23 5.50 -13.58
N LYS A 285 4.39 5.86 -14.11
CA LYS A 285 5.64 5.81 -13.37
C LYS A 285 6.61 6.93 -13.76
N VAL A 286 7.38 7.34 -12.76
CA VAL A 286 8.56 8.18 -12.91
C VAL A 286 9.76 7.39 -12.37
N GLN A 287 10.84 7.32 -13.15
CA GLN A 287 12.03 6.54 -12.81
C GLN A 287 13.24 7.47 -12.77
N TYR A 288 13.94 7.44 -11.64
CA TYR A 288 15.18 8.16 -11.40
C TYR A 288 16.32 7.15 -11.46
N HIS A 289 17.22 7.34 -12.41
CA HIS A 289 18.42 6.52 -12.58
C HIS A 289 19.61 7.32 -12.10
N VAL A 290 20.29 6.85 -11.07
CA VAL A 290 21.32 7.57 -10.34
C VAL A 290 22.61 6.76 -10.33
N ASP A 291 23.73 7.40 -10.67
CA ASP A 291 25.07 6.84 -10.52
C ASP A 291 25.57 7.18 -9.11
N ALA A 292 25.13 6.40 -8.10
CA ALA A 292 25.40 6.69 -6.69
C ALA A 292 26.88 6.58 -6.37
N ARG A 293 27.42 7.63 -5.73
CA ARG A 293 28.77 7.72 -5.19
C ARG A 293 28.77 7.46 -3.68
N PRO A 294 29.90 6.98 -3.12
CA PRO A 294 29.98 6.70 -1.69
C PRO A 294 29.65 7.91 -0.83
N GLY A 295 28.75 7.74 0.15
CA GLY A 295 28.35 8.74 1.11
C GLY A 295 27.43 9.85 0.58
N GLU A 296 27.15 9.90 -0.71
CA GLU A 296 26.26 10.90 -1.29
C GLU A 296 24.78 10.49 -1.16
N GLU A 297 23.96 11.39 -0.66
CA GLU A 297 22.54 11.14 -0.40
C GLU A 297 21.70 11.22 -1.68
N ILE A 298 20.71 10.36 -1.77
CA ILE A 298 19.65 10.38 -2.79
C ILE A 298 18.33 10.56 -2.04
N VAL A 299 17.58 11.62 -2.32
CA VAL A 299 16.29 11.91 -1.68
C VAL A 299 15.22 12.05 -2.74
N LEU A 300 14.17 11.27 -2.61
CA LEU A 300 12.94 11.37 -3.41
C LEU A 300 11.77 11.65 -2.50
N THR A 301 11.13 12.81 -2.67
CA THR A 301 9.86 13.14 -2.03
C THR A 301 8.73 13.03 -3.07
N LYS A 302 7.78 12.19 -2.79
CA LYS A 302 6.58 11.97 -3.61
C LYS A 302 5.36 12.58 -2.92
N TYR A 303 4.68 13.47 -3.60
CA TYR A 303 3.40 14.03 -3.22
C TYR A 303 2.32 13.30 -4.00
N PHE A 304 1.45 12.54 -3.34
CA PHE A 304 0.36 11.84 -4.01
C PHE A 304 -1.00 12.35 -3.55
N SER A 305 -1.96 12.39 -4.46
CA SER A 305 -3.29 12.93 -4.17
C SER A 305 -4.40 12.08 -4.77
N TYR A 306 -5.56 12.11 -4.09
CA TYR A 306 -6.78 11.41 -4.51
C TYR A 306 -7.94 12.38 -4.54
N HIS A 307 -8.59 12.52 -5.69
CA HIS A 307 -9.77 13.34 -5.87
C HIS A 307 -10.94 12.50 -6.35
N LEU A 308 -12.03 12.53 -5.57
CA LEU A 308 -13.27 11.83 -5.86
C LEU A 308 -14.32 12.83 -6.29
N SER A 309 -15.08 12.52 -7.34
CA SER A 309 -16.23 13.30 -7.81
C SER A 309 -17.43 12.40 -8.07
N LEU A 310 -18.60 12.90 -7.67
CA LEU A 310 -19.91 12.33 -8.01
C LEU A 310 -20.43 12.90 -9.34
N ILE A 311 -19.84 13.99 -9.82
CA ILE A 311 -20.20 14.68 -11.07
C ILE A 311 -19.15 14.27 -12.12
N HIS A 312 -19.60 13.94 -13.31
CA HIS A 312 -18.71 13.57 -14.42
C HIS A 312 -17.65 14.66 -14.66
N ILE A 313 -16.42 14.24 -14.61
CA ILE A 313 -15.28 15.06 -15.05
C ILE A 313 -15.31 15.14 -16.58
#